data_4f4e38a53095bb9c936d8f4ab333017d
#
_entry.id   4f4e38a53095bb9c936d8f4ab333017d
#
_cell.length_a   1.000
_cell.length_b   1.000
_cell.length_c   1.000
_cell.angle_alpha   90.00
_cell.angle_beta   90.00
_cell.angle_gamma   90.00
#
_symmetry.space_group_name_H-M   'P 1'
#
loop_
_entity.id
_entity.type
_entity.pdbx_description
1 polymer ?
#
loop_
_entity_poly.entity_id
_entity_poly.type
_entity_poly.pdbx_seq_one_letter_code
_entity_poly.pdbx_strand_id
1 'polypeptide(L)'
;MTENFLKAKHWQIFMMTFGIPFIFQILSVPIVFLGNDPTIMMKIFPIIMILLIGAFLGWFWSIGVGLQSKVPENVTMKVKKFKILLITPFIYMLLISISMGAIFNGFFENGKEPDTSMIGGLLGVIIPLHLFSMFCIFYCLYFVAKTFKTVELQREVSFSDFAGEFFLFWFFPIGIWIVQPKINKMIED
;
A
#
# COMPACT_ATOMS: atom_id res chain seq x y z
N MET A 1 11.12 -12.98 -4.62
CA MET A 1 10.53 -11.85 -3.87
C MET A 1 9.26 -12.25 -3.15
N THR A 2 8.31 -12.88 -3.82
CA THR A 2 7.02 -13.35 -3.24
C THR A 2 7.23 -14.29 -2.04
N GLU A 3 8.10 -15.29 -2.16
CA GLU A 3 8.39 -16.22 -1.07
C GLU A 3 9.01 -15.55 0.17
N ASN A 4 9.84 -14.53 -0.02
CA ASN A 4 10.47 -13.83 1.11
C ASN A 4 9.42 -13.14 2.01
N PHE A 5 8.41 -12.50 1.41
CA PHE A 5 7.32 -11.91 2.17
C PHE A 5 6.42 -12.96 2.84
N LEU A 6 6.15 -14.07 2.14
CA LEU A 6 5.32 -15.13 2.70
C LEU A 6 6.00 -15.83 3.88
N LYS A 7 7.32 -16.06 3.80
CA LYS A 7 8.13 -16.69 4.86
C LYS A 7 8.57 -15.70 5.95
N ALA A 8 8.41 -14.40 5.73
CA ALA A 8 8.80 -13.39 6.71
C ALA A 8 7.96 -13.50 7.99
N LYS A 9 8.59 -13.22 9.13
CA LYS A 9 7.89 -13.16 10.41
C LYS A 9 7.04 -11.89 10.50
N HIS A 10 5.97 -11.92 11.27
CA HIS A 10 5.05 -10.79 11.45
C HIS A 10 5.75 -9.48 11.82
N TRP A 11 6.75 -9.51 12.73
CA TRP A 11 7.50 -8.34 13.13
C TRP A 11 8.35 -7.76 11.97
N GLN A 12 8.87 -8.60 11.06
CA GLN A 12 9.65 -8.15 9.90
C GLN A 12 8.75 -7.39 8.91
N ILE A 13 7.56 -7.94 8.61
CA ILE A 13 6.57 -7.25 7.77
C ILE A 13 6.14 -5.94 8.44
N PHE A 14 5.85 -5.97 9.75
CA PHE A 14 5.48 -4.78 10.51
C PHE A 14 6.57 -3.70 10.45
N MET A 15 7.83 -4.07 10.67
CA MET A 15 8.94 -3.11 10.60
C MET A 15 9.11 -2.54 9.19
N MET A 16 8.96 -3.34 8.15
CA MET A 16 9.08 -2.86 6.76
C MET A 16 7.92 -1.95 6.34
N THR A 17 6.69 -2.28 6.75
CA THR A 17 5.49 -1.56 6.30
C THR A 17 5.13 -0.36 7.18
N PHE A 18 5.51 -0.36 8.43
CA PHE A 18 5.15 0.66 9.40
C PHE A 18 6.37 1.18 10.21
N GLY A 19 7.18 0.29 10.78
CA GLY A 19 8.23 0.66 11.71
C GLY A 19 9.30 1.57 11.09
N ILE A 20 9.91 1.16 10.00
CA ILE A 20 10.97 1.94 9.32
C ILE A 20 10.42 3.26 8.79
N PRO A 21 9.29 3.32 8.06
CA PRO A 21 8.70 4.59 7.63
C PRO A 21 8.37 5.53 8.79
N PHE A 22 7.87 4.99 9.90
CA PHE A 22 7.54 5.78 11.10
C PHE A 22 8.79 6.36 11.78
N ILE A 23 9.86 5.57 11.91
CA ILE A 23 11.16 6.06 12.42
C ILE A 23 11.71 7.17 11.53
N PHE A 24 11.68 6.97 10.21
CA PHE A 24 12.08 8.01 9.25
C PHE A 24 11.27 9.30 9.42
N GLN A 25 9.96 9.17 9.60
CA GLN A 25 9.08 10.32 9.83
C GLN A 25 9.46 11.07 11.11
N ILE A 26 9.70 10.36 12.22
CA ILE A 26 10.11 10.97 13.50
C ILE A 26 11.47 11.67 13.36
N LEU A 27 12.44 11.05 12.70
CA LEU A 27 13.77 11.61 12.52
C LEU A 27 13.78 12.82 11.57
N SER A 28 12.86 12.88 10.60
CA SER A 28 12.76 14.01 9.68
C SER A 28 12.17 15.27 10.32
N VAL A 29 11.32 15.14 11.32
CA VAL A 29 10.67 16.26 12.01
C VAL A 29 11.68 17.24 12.64
N PRO A 30 12.67 16.82 13.45
CA PRO A 30 13.69 17.72 13.99
C PRO A 30 14.54 18.39 12.89
N ILE A 31 14.86 17.66 11.81
CA ILE A 31 15.64 18.19 10.69
C ILE A 31 14.93 19.36 10.02
N VAL A 32 13.59 19.27 9.88
CA VAL A 32 12.76 20.34 9.32
C VAL A 32 12.67 21.55 10.26
N PHE A 33 12.49 21.30 11.57
CA PHE A 33 12.35 22.38 12.56
C PHE A 33 13.67 23.05 12.95
N LEU A 34 14.78 22.32 12.94
CA LEU A 34 16.11 22.81 13.30
C LEU A 34 16.92 23.24 12.06
N GLY A 35 16.62 22.68 10.90
CA GLY A 35 17.21 23.06 9.62
C GLY A 35 16.45 24.25 9.02
N ASN A 36 17.16 25.28 8.59
CA ASN A 36 16.53 26.46 7.95
C ASN A 36 16.05 26.18 6.51
N ASP A 37 15.93 24.92 6.10
CA ASP A 37 15.53 24.54 4.74
C ASP A 37 14.25 23.67 4.77
N PRO A 38 13.06 24.27 4.56
CA PRO A 38 11.79 23.53 4.52
C PRO A 38 11.70 22.58 3.32
N THR A 39 12.56 22.70 2.31
CA THR A 39 12.52 21.84 1.10
C THR A 39 13.00 20.43 1.38
N ILE A 40 13.75 20.20 2.47
CA ILE A 40 14.22 18.86 2.87
C ILE A 40 13.07 17.89 3.05
N MET A 41 11.97 18.35 3.69
CA MET A 41 10.79 17.49 3.89
C MET A 41 10.15 17.03 2.57
N MET A 42 10.13 17.92 1.59
CA MET A 42 9.59 17.63 0.26
C MET A 42 10.43 16.59 -0.51
N LYS A 43 11.74 16.57 -0.27
CA LYS A 43 12.67 15.58 -0.87
C LYS A 43 12.56 14.21 -0.18
N ILE A 44 12.37 14.20 1.14
CA ILE A 44 12.31 12.96 1.95
C ILE A 44 10.95 12.30 1.87
N PHE A 45 9.86 13.06 1.88
CA PHE A 45 8.49 12.54 1.89
C PHE A 45 8.18 11.53 0.76
N PRO A 46 8.51 11.79 -0.51
CA PRO A 46 8.29 10.81 -1.58
C PRO A 46 9.02 9.49 -1.34
N ILE A 47 10.23 9.53 -0.80
CA ILE A 47 11.04 8.34 -0.51
C ILE A 47 10.34 7.49 0.56
N ILE A 48 9.90 8.12 1.65
CA ILE A 48 9.17 7.43 2.73
C ILE A 48 7.88 6.80 2.19
N MET A 49 7.13 7.54 1.38
CA MET A 49 5.89 7.05 0.79
C MET A 49 6.11 5.87 -0.16
N ILE A 50 7.15 5.92 -1.00
CA ILE A 50 7.50 4.81 -1.90
C ILE A 50 7.88 3.56 -1.10
N LEU A 51 8.67 3.70 -0.04
CA LEU A 51 9.06 2.58 0.81
C LEU A 51 7.86 1.95 1.51
N LEU A 52 6.99 2.77 2.14
CA LEU A 52 5.80 2.32 2.85
C LEU A 52 4.83 1.60 1.89
N ILE A 53 4.50 2.26 0.78
CA ILE A 53 3.55 1.72 -0.20
C ILE A 53 4.14 0.50 -0.90
N GLY A 54 5.42 0.54 -1.26
CA GLY A 54 6.11 -0.58 -1.90
C GLY A 54 6.14 -1.83 -1.02
N ALA A 55 6.43 -1.67 0.27
CA ALA A 55 6.40 -2.78 1.23
C ALA A 55 4.98 -3.33 1.42
N PHE A 56 3.99 -2.45 1.58
CA PHE A 56 2.58 -2.83 1.75
C PHE A 56 2.02 -3.55 0.52
N LEU A 57 2.22 -2.99 -0.66
CA LEU A 57 1.79 -3.62 -1.91
C LEU A 57 2.56 -4.90 -2.22
N GLY A 58 3.85 -4.97 -1.84
CA GLY A 58 4.67 -6.17 -1.94
C GLY A 58 4.13 -7.31 -1.07
N TRP A 59 3.68 -7.00 0.14
CA TRP A 59 3.00 -7.96 1.02
C TRP A 59 1.68 -8.44 0.42
N PHE A 60 0.84 -7.52 -0.08
CA PHE A 60 -0.41 -7.86 -0.76
C PHE A 60 -0.19 -8.70 -2.01
N TRP A 61 0.79 -8.34 -2.83
CA TRP A 61 1.18 -9.13 -3.99
C TRP A 61 1.56 -10.56 -3.60
N SER A 62 2.34 -10.68 -2.53
CA SER A 62 2.82 -11.99 -2.07
C SER A 62 1.68 -12.88 -1.62
N ILE A 63 0.69 -12.35 -0.90
CA ILE A 63 -0.49 -13.11 -0.50
C ILE A 63 -1.38 -13.41 -1.72
N GLY A 64 -1.75 -12.37 -2.48
CA GLY A 64 -2.70 -12.50 -3.60
C GLY A 64 -2.19 -13.35 -4.77
N VAL A 65 -0.87 -13.41 -5.00
CA VAL A 65 -0.26 -14.20 -6.08
C VAL A 65 0.43 -15.45 -5.53
N GLY A 66 1.15 -15.33 -4.42
CA GLY A 66 1.95 -16.44 -3.89
C GLY A 66 1.12 -17.57 -3.30
N LEU A 67 -0.06 -17.29 -2.75
CA LEU A 67 -0.96 -18.33 -2.24
C LEU A 67 -1.82 -18.99 -3.34
N GLN A 68 -1.73 -18.57 -4.61
CA GLN A 68 -2.55 -19.15 -5.68
C GLN A 68 -2.28 -20.64 -5.91
N SER A 69 -1.06 -21.12 -5.66
CA SER A 69 -0.72 -22.55 -5.76
C SER A 69 -1.40 -23.42 -4.72
N LYS A 70 -1.94 -22.80 -3.66
CA LYS A 70 -2.65 -23.48 -2.56
C LYS A 70 -4.18 -23.26 -2.62
N VAL A 71 -4.67 -22.51 -3.61
CA VAL A 71 -6.11 -22.37 -3.86
C VAL A 71 -6.65 -23.69 -4.45
N PRO A 72 -7.78 -24.22 -3.96
CA PRO A 72 -8.38 -25.44 -4.51
C PRO A 72 -8.69 -25.32 -6.01
N GLU A 73 -8.50 -26.38 -6.78
CA GLU A 73 -8.65 -26.41 -8.25
C GLU A 73 -10.07 -26.02 -8.72
N ASN A 74 -11.08 -26.28 -7.89
CA ASN A 74 -12.48 -25.96 -8.16
C ASN A 74 -12.82 -24.47 -7.92
N VAL A 75 -11.86 -23.65 -7.42
CA VAL A 75 -12.08 -22.23 -7.12
C VAL A 75 -11.32 -21.35 -8.10
N THR A 76 -12.04 -20.49 -8.81
CA THR A 76 -11.42 -19.57 -9.78
C THR A 76 -11.22 -18.18 -9.18
N MET A 77 -9.95 -17.73 -9.13
CA MET A 77 -9.57 -16.41 -8.64
C MET A 77 -9.20 -15.46 -9.78
N LYS A 78 -9.67 -14.20 -9.74
CA LYS A 78 -9.40 -13.17 -10.76
C LYS A 78 -8.04 -12.50 -10.59
N VAL A 79 -6.96 -13.29 -10.58
CA VAL A 79 -5.58 -12.85 -10.30
C VAL A 79 -5.12 -11.75 -11.27
N LYS A 80 -5.45 -11.85 -12.58
CA LYS A 80 -5.05 -10.84 -13.56
C LYS A 80 -5.64 -9.46 -13.22
N LYS A 81 -6.92 -9.42 -12.84
CA LYS A 81 -7.59 -8.17 -12.41
C LYS A 81 -6.93 -7.62 -11.15
N PHE A 82 -6.63 -8.47 -10.17
CA PHE A 82 -5.94 -8.08 -8.95
C PHE A 82 -4.58 -7.44 -9.25
N LYS A 83 -3.74 -8.05 -10.09
CA LYS A 83 -2.42 -7.51 -10.46
C LYS A 83 -2.51 -6.11 -11.05
N ILE A 84 -3.46 -5.89 -11.97
CA ILE A 84 -3.66 -4.57 -12.61
C ILE A 84 -4.08 -3.54 -11.56
N LEU A 85 -5.11 -3.87 -10.75
CA LEU A 85 -5.63 -2.94 -9.75
C LEU A 85 -4.67 -2.69 -8.58
N LEU A 86 -3.71 -3.60 -8.31
CA LEU A 86 -2.67 -3.40 -7.31
C LEU A 86 -1.58 -2.43 -7.80
N ILE A 87 -1.20 -2.50 -9.08
CA ILE A 87 -0.18 -1.61 -9.65
C ILE A 87 -0.72 -0.19 -9.86
N THR A 88 -2.01 -0.05 -10.12
CA THR A 88 -2.64 1.26 -10.39
C THR A 88 -2.41 2.29 -9.25
N PRO A 89 -2.72 2.01 -7.96
CA PRO A 89 -2.44 2.96 -6.88
C PRO A 89 -0.94 3.27 -6.73
N PHE A 90 -0.06 2.32 -7.00
CA PHE A 90 1.38 2.55 -6.94
C PHE A 90 1.84 3.57 -7.99
N ILE A 91 1.40 3.41 -9.25
CA ILE A 91 1.69 4.37 -10.32
C ILE A 91 1.10 5.74 -9.98
N TYR A 92 -0.16 5.78 -9.51
CA TYR A 92 -0.81 7.01 -9.09
C TYR A 92 0.00 7.75 -8.01
N MET A 93 0.45 7.05 -6.97
CA MET A 93 1.24 7.64 -5.88
C MET A 93 2.61 8.14 -6.35
N LEU A 94 3.26 7.43 -7.28
CA LEU A 94 4.51 7.92 -7.90
C LEU A 94 4.27 9.21 -8.68
N LEU A 95 3.23 9.25 -9.51
CA LEU A 95 2.90 10.43 -10.30
C LEU A 95 2.57 11.64 -9.41
N ILE A 96 1.75 11.44 -8.36
CA ILE A 96 1.44 12.50 -7.38
C ILE A 96 2.70 12.99 -6.68
N SER A 97 3.56 12.07 -6.21
CA SER A 97 4.79 12.44 -5.49
C SER A 97 5.73 13.28 -6.36
N ILE A 98 5.88 12.93 -7.64
CA ILE A 98 6.70 13.69 -8.60
C ILE A 98 6.05 15.05 -8.91
N SER A 99 4.74 15.06 -9.16
CA SER A 99 3.99 16.28 -9.49
C SER A 99 3.99 17.28 -8.33
N MET A 100 3.78 16.79 -7.10
CA MET A 100 3.83 17.63 -5.89
C MET A 100 5.21 18.24 -5.71
N GLY A 101 6.30 17.46 -5.89
CA GLY A 101 7.67 17.99 -5.86
C GLY A 101 7.90 19.12 -6.86
N ALA A 102 7.45 18.95 -8.10
CA ALA A 102 7.59 19.96 -9.15
C ALA A 102 6.77 21.23 -8.86
N ILE A 103 5.53 21.06 -8.39
CA ILE A 103 4.64 22.17 -8.03
C ILE A 103 5.24 22.99 -6.88
N PHE A 104 5.67 22.33 -5.80
CA PHE A 104 6.24 23.02 -4.64
C PHE A 104 7.54 23.72 -4.95
N ASN A 105 8.46 23.09 -5.72
CA ASN A 105 9.66 23.77 -6.16
C ASN A 105 9.35 25.03 -6.96
N GLY A 106 8.38 24.98 -7.87
CA GLY A 106 7.95 26.14 -8.63
C GLY A 106 7.42 27.30 -7.77
N PHE A 107 6.70 26.98 -6.65
CA PHE A 107 6.22 28.00 -5.71
C PHE A 107 7.33 28.62 -4.87
N PHE A 108 8.23 27.80 -4.33
CA PHE A 108 9.29 28.31 -3.46
C PHE A 108 10.40 29.05 -4.22
N GLU A 109 10.73 28.60 -5.43
CA GLU A 109 11.79 29.25 -6.23
C GLU A 109 11.32 30.54 -6.92
N ASN A 110 10.05 30.60 -7.35
CA ASN A 110 9.56 31.74 -8.12
C ASN A 110 8.78 32.77 -7.29
N GLY A 111 8.48 32.48 -6.01
CA GLY A 111 7.72 33.38 -5.12
C GLY A 111 6.33 33.75 -5.64
N LYS A 112 5.78 33.03 -6.61
CA LYS A 112 4.46 33.28 -7.18
C LYS A 112 3.42 32.46 -6.44
N GLU A 113 2.37 33.13 -5.96
CA GLU A 113 1.21 32.43 -5.47
C GLU A 113 0.53 31.64 -6.61
N PRO A 114 0.05 30.40 -6.31
CA PRO A 114 -0.63 29.61 -7.32
C PRO A 114 -1.92 30.29 -7.78
N ASP A 115 -2.10 30.37 -9.08
CA ASP A 115 -3.37 30.85 -9.65
C ASP A 115 -4.52 29.91 -9.27
N THR A 116 -5.64 30.48 -8.88
CA THR A 116 -6.86 29.76 -8.48
C THR A 116 -7.36 28.81 -9.58
N SER A 117 -7.19 29.20 -10.85
CA SER A 117 -7.54 28.34 -11.99
C SER A 117 -6.64 27.11 -12.10
N MET A 118 -5.36 27.25 -11.81
CA MET A 118 -4.39 26.14 -11.76
C MET A 118 -4.73 25.16 -10.63
N ILE A 119 -5.03 25.67 -9.43
CA ILE A 119 -5.44 24.84 -8.29
C ILE A 119 -6.73 24.08 -8.62
N GLY A 120 -7.74 24.77 -9.18
CA GLY A 120 -9.00 24.16 -9.58
C GLY A 120 -8.83 23.05 -10.62
N GLY A 121 -7.97 23.27 -11.62
CA GLY A 121 -7.62 22.27 -12.64
C GLY A 121 -6.92 21.04 -12.04
N LEU A 122 -5.94 21.25 -11.16
CA LEU A 122 -5.24 20.17 -10.46
C LEU A 122 -6.18 19.34 -9.60
N LEU A 123 -7.03 19.97 -8.79
CA LEU A 123 -8.00 19.27 -7.94
C LEU A 123 -9.01 18.50 -8.78
N GLY A 124 -9.46 19.07 -9.92
CA GLY A 124 -10.37 18.40 -10.85
C GLY A 124 -9.81 17.08 -11.43
N VAL A 125 -8.50 16.94 -11.53
CA VAL A 125 -7.83 15.70 -11.97
C VAL A 125 -7.47 14.79 -10.80
N ILE A 126 -6.91 15.37 -9.73
CA ILE A 126 -6.39 14.60 -8.59
C ILE A 126 -7.54 13.91 -7.86
N ILE A 127 -8.68 14.58 -7.61
CA ILE A 127 -9.78 14.00 -6.84
C ILE A 127 -10.36 12.73 -7.50
N PRO A 128 -10.74 12.72 -8.79
CA PRO A 128 -11.22 11.50 -9.44
C PRO A 128 -10.19 10.36 -9.45
N LEU A 129 -8.91 10.68 -9.70
CA LEU A 129 -7.84 9.69 -9.69
C LEU A 129 -7.60 9.12 -8.29
N HIS A 130 -7.71 9.95 -7.25
CA HIS A 130 -7.58 9.52 -5.85
C HIS A 130 -8.73 8.57 -5.47
N LEU A 131 -9.97 8.93 -5.79
CA LEU A 131 -11.13 8.08 -5.55
C LEU A 131 -11.02 6.74 -6.30
N PHE A 132 -10.55 6.77 -7.54
CA PHE A 132 -10.31 5.54 -8.30
C PHE A 132 -9.19 4.68 -7.68
N SER A 133 -8.12 5.32 -7.22
CA SER A 133 -7.02 4.64 -6.50
C SER A 133 -7.51 4.00 -5.20
N MET A 134 -8.36 4.69 -4.43
CA MET A 134 -9.00 4.12 -3.25
C MET A 134 -9.85 2.89 -3.58
N PHE A 135 -10.66 2.97 -4.64
CA PHE A 135 -11.44 1.81 -5.12
C PHE A 135 -10.53 0.63 -5.46
N CYS A 136 -9.39 0.87 -6.12
CA CYS A 136 -8.41 -0.17 -6.44
C CYS A 136 -7.85 -0.82 -5.15
N ILE A 137 -7.53 -0.03 -4.13
CA ILE A 137 -7.03 -0.51 -2.84
C ILE A 137 -8.10 -1.38 -2.16
N PHE A 138 -9.35 -0.93 -2.10
CA PHE A 138 -10.45 -1.73 -1.51
C PHE A 138 -10.67 -3.05 -2.23
N TYR A 139 -10.58 -3.05 -3.57
CA TYR A 139 -10.64 -4.29 -4.33
C TYR A 139 -9.47 -5.23 -3.98
N CYS A 140 -8.26 -4.69 -3.80
CA CYS A 140 -7.09 -5.47 -3.42
C CYS A 140 -7.24 -6.06 -2.01
N LEU A 141 -7.75 -5.29 -1.04
CA LEU A 141 -8.10 -5.78 0.30
C LEU A 141 -9.08 -6.95 0.23
N TYR A 142 -10.17 -6.77 -0.53
CA TYR A 142 -11.16 -7.82 -0.76
C TYR A 142 -10.53 -9.07 -1.37
N PHE A 143 -9.71 -8.91 -2.41
CA PHE A 143 -9.09 -10.04 -3.11
C PHE A 143 -8.12 -10.81 -2.22
N VAL A 144 -7.27 -10.09 -1.48
CA VAL A 144 -6.27 -10.69 -0.58
C VAL A 144 -6.96 -11.43 0.57
N ALA A 145 -7.98 -10.83 1.20
CA ALA A 145 -8.77 -11.47 2.25
C ALA A 145 -9.50 -12.71 1.74
N LYS A 146 -10.12 -12.63 0.54
CA LYS A 146 -10.77 -13.78 -0.10
C LYS A 146 -9.76 -14.89 -0.39
N THR A 147 -8.59 -14.56 -0.96
CA THR A 147 -7.54 -15.55 -1.27
C THR A 147 -7.06 -16.25 -0.01
N PHE A 148 -6.72 -15.47 1.01
CA PHE A 148 -6.27 -15.99 2.29
C PHE A 148 -7.29 -16.98 2.90
N LYS A 149 -8.57 -16.58 2.98
CA LYS A 149 -9.62 -17.41 3.56
C LYS A 149 -9.96 -18.64 2.72
N THR A 150 -9.90 -18.52 1.40
CA THR A 150 -10.06 -19.67 0.48
C THR A 150 -9.00 -20.73 0.73
N VAL A 151 -7.74 -20.32 0.92
CA VAL A 151 -6.64 -21.23 1.25
C VAL A 151 -6.79 -21.80 2.66
N GLU A 152 -7.19 -20.98 3.65
CA GLU A 152 -7.41 -21.44 5.03
C GLU A 152 -8.51 -22.52 5.11
N LEU A 153 -9.61 -22.33 4.40
CA LEU A 153 -10.79 -23.22 4.47
C LEU A 153 -10.85 -24.29 3.38
N GLN A 154 -9.93 -24.24 2.40
CA GLN A 154 -9.88 -25.16 1.25
C GLN A 154 -11.24 -25.31 0.52
N ARG A 155 -11.99 -24.22 0.42
CA ARG A 155 -13.29 -24.16 -0.30
C ARG A 155 -13.54 -22.76 -0.85
N GLU A 156 -14.51 -22.62 -1.74
CA GLU A 156 -15.01 -21.30 -2.12
C GLU A 156 -15.66 -20.60 -0.91
N VAL A 157 -15.35 -19.28 -0.77
CA VAL A 157 -15.78 -18.46 0.35
C VAL A 157 -16.64 -17.30 -0.10
N SER A 158 -17.66 -16.97 0.71
CA SER A 158 -18.48 -15.78 0.60
C SER A 158 -17.89 -14.62 1.41
N PHE A 159 -18.38 -13.39 1.21
CA PHE A 159 -17.86 -12.23 1.96
C PHE A 159 -17.99 -12.39 3.47
N SER A 160 -19.07 -13.03 3.96
CA SER A 160 -19.27 -13.31 5.38
C SER A 160 -18.17 -14.19 5.99
N ASP A 161 -17.59 -15.10 5.19
CA ASP A 161 -16.52 -15.98 5.67
C ASP A 161 -15.21 -15.22 5.92
N PHE A 162 -14.92 -14.14 5.17
CA PHE A 162 -13.64 -13.40 5.23
C PHE A 162 -13.77 -11.91 5.60
N ALA A 163 -14.94 -11.47 6.04
CA ALA A 163 -15.14 -10.09 6.45
C ALA A 163 -14.19 -9.66 7.59
N GLY A 164 -13.94 -10.57 8.55
CA GLY A 164 -12.96 -10.34 9.62
C GLY A 164 -11.55 -10.09 9.09
N GLU A 165 -11.09 -10.94 8.18
CA GLU A 165 -9.78 -10.83 7.53
C GLU A 165 -9.71 -9.57 6.66
N PHE A 166 -10.80 -9.19 5.98
CA PHE A 166 -10.85 -7.93 5.23
C PHE A 166 -10.54 -6.72 6.12
N PHE A 167 -11.13 -6.64 7.29
CA PHE A 167 -10.85 -5.58 8.26
C PHE A 167 -9.45 -5.71 8.86
N LEU A 168 -8.93 -6.91 9.10
CA LEU A 168 -7.55 -7.11 9.54
C LEU A 168 -6.54 -6.63 8.51
N PHE A 169 -6.78 -6.86 7.22
CA PHE A 169 -5.93 -6.31 6.16
C PHE A 169 -6.06 -4.79 6.04
N TRP A 170 -7.25 -4.22 6.27
CA TRP A 170 -7.45 -2.78 6.30
C TRP A 170 -6.70 -2.14 7.48
N PHE A 171 -6.84 -2.70 8.67
CA PHE A 171 -6.07 -2.29 9.86
C PHE A 171 -4.73 -3.03 9.92
N PHE A 172 -3.94 -2.96 8.85
CA PHE A 172 -2.73 -3.75 8.64
C PHE A 172 -1.73 -3.74 9.79
N PRO A 173 -1.52 -2.66 10.59
CA PRO A 173 -0.59 -2.71 11.71
C PRO A 173 -0.95 -3.79 12.74
N ILE A 174 -2.26 -3.96 12.99
CA ILE A 174 -2.77 -5.04 13.86
C ILE A 174 -2.90 -6.35 13.09
N GLY A 175 -3.40 -6.26 11.86
CA GLY A 175 -3.66 -7.42 11.00
C GLY A 175 -2.42 -8.25 10.70
N ILE A 176 -1.26 -7.62 10.51
CA ILE A 176 0.01 -8.33 10.29
C ILE A 176 0.32 -9.32 11.42
N TRP A 177 0.08 -8.93 12.67
CA TRP A 177 0.36 -9.78 13.85
C TRP A 177 -0.56 -11.00 13.94
N ILE A 178 -1.74 -10.92 13.34
CA ILE A 178 -2.74 -12.00 13.35
C ILE A 178 -2.65 -12.86 12.09
N VAL A 179 -2.54 -12.20 10.92
CA VAL A 179 -2.63 -12.87 9.62
C VAL A 179 -1.30 -13.52 9.22
N GLN A 180 -0.16 -12.83 9.43
CA GLN A 180 1.13 -13.35 8.98
C GLN A 180 1.54 -14.68 9.64
N PRO A 181 1.33 -14.93 10.94
CA PRO A 181 1.58 -16.24 11.52
C PRO A 181 0.75 -17.37 10.91
N LYS A 182 -0.48 -17.08 10.51
CA LYS A 182 -1.33 -18.06 9.81
C LYS A 182 -0.82 -18.33 8.40
N ILE A 183 -0.37 -17.27 7.67
CA ILE A 183 0.26 -17.43 6.36
C ILE A 183 1.51 -18.31 6.46
N ASN A 184 2.37 -18.07 7.46
CA ASN A 184 3.56 -18.88 7.67
C ASN A 184 3.22 -20.37 7.83
N LYS A 185 2.20 -20.71 8.64
CA LYS A 185 1.72 -22.09 8.80
C LYS A 185 1.23 -22.69 7.49
N MET A 186 0.42 -21.93 6.71
CA MET A 186 -0.11 -22.40 5.42
C MET A 186 0.99 -22.72 4.40
N ILE A 187 2.20 -22.19 4.57
CA ILE A 187 3.31 -22.42 3.64
C ILE A 187 4.21 -23.57 4.09
N GLU A 188 4.29 -23.82 5.40
CA GLU A 188 5.05 -24.91 5.98
C GLU A 188 4.38 -26.28 5.74
N ASP A 189 3.03 -26.27 5.67
CA ASP A 189 2.19 -27.44 5.33
C ASP A 189 2.17 -27.68 3.79
#